data_f2c62f66654e719aaf1679feb4b5b5e7
#
_entry.id   f2c62f66654e719aaf1679feb4b5b5e7
#
_cell.length_a   1.000
_cell.length_b   1.000
_cell.length_c   1.000
_cell.angle_alpha   90.00
_cell.angle_beta   90.00
_cell.angle_gamma   90.00
#
_symmetry.space_group_name_H-M   'P 1'
#
loop_
_entity.id
_entity.type
_entity.pdbx_description
1 polymer ?
#
loop_
_entity_poly.entity_id
_entity_poly.type
_entity_poly.pdbx_seq_one_letter_code
_entity_poly.pdbx_strand_id
1 'polypeptide(L)'
;MCKHPRIWLFALLGTLLASTTLLAQGVITMTTSKGVGEEIQLIIKANGNVTIEGTQYTGKTNNSDRKYYRLKSRTVTIRGDVTELDCTFNQLISLDVSGCSSLRTLNCSCSELTSLDVSQNTALTKLKCNSNQLTSLNLSGCTSLTELICYENQLTSLDVSKDTALDTLYCYSNQLTSLDVSKNTALTELWCSNNQLTSLDVSKNTALTKLLCFYNQLTSLDVSQNTALTDLYCFKNKLTSLEVSKNTALTELGCSYNQLTSLNVSKNTALTYLTCMNNQLTSLDVSKNTALTKLLCFNNQLPSLDVSKNTALVALWCNDNQLTSLDVSQNTALTTLLCHDNQLTSLDVSQNTSLTELYCYDNQLTSLNVSGRARLMEIRCYSNRIKGKAMTKLVNSLPNRRKKSSGTIYLVAHFPKKRDENRYSAADVTTAKKKNWEVLER
;
A
#
# COMPACT_ATOMS: atom_id res chain seq x y z
N MET A 1 87.12 -5.69 42.67
CA MET A 1 86.88 -7.16 42.73
C MET A 1 85.44 -7.45 43.07
N CYS A 2 84.75 -8.12 42.17
CA CYS A 2 83.64 -9.08 42.38
C CYS A 2 82.47 -8.69 43.27
N LYS A 3 81.22 -8.94 43.00
CA LYS A 3 80.52 -9.90 42.12
C LYS A 3 79.05 -9.47 42.09
N HIS A 4 78.39 -9.69 40.98
CA HIS A 4 76.94 -9.71 40.88
C HIS A 4 76.27 -10.68 41.88
N PRO A 5 74.87 -10.46 42.14
CA PRO A 5 73.98 -11.25 41.32
C PRO A 5 72.73 -10.49 40.79
N ARG A 6 72.56 -10.72 39.51
CA ARG A 6 71.26 -10.70 38.86
C ARG A 6 70.41 -11.82 39.47
N ILE A 7 69.11 -11.71 39.19
CA ILE A 7 67.98 -12.60 39.39
C ILE A 7 67.09 -12.09 40.54
N TRP A 8 66.01 -11.53 40.11
CA TRP A 8 64.64 -11.53 40.62
C TRP A 8 63.86 -10.34 40.03
N LEU A 9 63.56 -10.41 38.70
CA LEU A 9 62.65 -9.47 38.06
C LEU A 9 61.95 -10.11 36.87
N PHE A 10 61.48 -11.38 37.01
CA PHE A 10 60.73 -12.09 35.99
C PHE A 10 59.50 -12.86 36.49
N ALA A 11 58.98 -12.52 37.70
CA ALA A 11 57.83 -13.23 38.23
C ALA A 11 56.63 -12.34 38.54
N LEU A 12 56.60 -11.08 38.09
CA LEU A 12 55.47 -10.17 38.32
C LEU A 12 54.84 -9.58 37.02
N LEU A 13 55.23 -10.08 35.84
CA LEU A 13 54.60 -9.67 34.55
C LEU A 13 53.68 -10.76 33.96
N GLY A 14 53.52 -11.88 34.67
CA GLY A 14 52.70 -13.02 34.21
C GLY A 14 51.25 -13.07 34.70
N THR A 15 50.85 -12.17 35.60
CA THR A 15 49.50 -12.20 36.20
C THR A 15 48.64 -10.97 35.95
N LEU A 16 49.13 -10.03 35.08
CA LEU A 16 48.37 -8.82 34.73
C LEU A 16 47.84 -8.84 33.28
N LEU A 17 47.93 -9.97 32.59
CA LEU A 17 47.44 -10.12 31.19
C LEU A 17 46.25 -11.11 31.08
N ALA A 18 45.71 -11.57 32.21
CA ALA A 18 44.56 -12.47 32.21
C ALA A 18 43.24 -11.85 32.74
N SER A 19 43.17 -10.51 32.87
CA SER A 19 41.96 -9.87 33.40
C SER A 19 41.42 -8.69 32.60
N THR A 20 41.74 -8.57 31.30
CA THR A 20 41.21 -7.51 30.45
C THR A 20 40.48 -8.00 29.22
N THR A 21 39.88 -9.16 29.26
CA THR A 21 38.81 -9.53 28.33
C THR A 21 37.52 -9.80 29.09
N LEU A 22 37.15 -8.93 30.03
CA LEU A 22 35.73 -8.66 30.24
C LEU A 22 35.31 -7.81 29.03
N LEU A 23 35.08 -8.49 27.90
CA LEU A 23 34.29 -7.92 26.81
C LEU A 23 33.06 -7.33 27.50
N ALA A 24 32.86 -6.03 27.32
CA ALA A 24 31.66 -5.37 27.82
C ALA A 24 30.47 -6.20 27.35
N GLN A 25 29.88 -6.96 28.26
CA GLN A 25 28.69 -7.73 27.95
C GLN A 25 27.66 -6.69 27.47
N GLY A 26 27.15 -6.85 26.25
CA GLY A 26 26.14 -5.96 25.72
C GLY A 26 25.00 -5.79 26.70
N VAL A 27 24.56 -4.56 26.87
CA VAL A 27 23.46 -4.22 27.77
C VAL A 27 22.36 -3.56 26.97
N ILE A 28 21.15 -4.09 27.08
CA ILE A 28 19.93 -3.46 26.57
C ILE A 28 19.05 -3.14 27.76
N THR A 29 18.54 -1.91 27.81
CA THR A 29 17.59 -1.48 28.82
C THR A 29 16.30 -1.02 28.15
N MET A 30 15.16 -1.54 28.62
CA MET A 30 13.85 -1.14 28.14
C MET A 30 12.91 -0.82 29.29
N THR A 31 12.05 0.18 29.13
CA THR A 31 11.01 0.52 30.10
C THR A 31 9.66 0.44 29.42
N THR A 32 8.70 -0.18 30.08
CA THR A 32 7.32 -0.36 29.57
C THR A 32 6.31 0.41 30.42
N SER A 33 5.21 0.85 29.79
CA SER A 33 4.05 1.42 30.49
C SER A 33 3.19 0.34 31.18
N LYS A 34 3.39 -0.96 30.84
CA LYS A 34 2.71 -2.07 31.50
C LYS A 34 3.00 -2.12 33.00
N GLY A 35 2.04 -2.62 33.76
CA GLY A 35 2.14 -2.77 35.23
C GLY A 35 3.03 -3.94 35.64
N VAL A 36 3.61 -3.86 36.85
CA VAL A 36 4.26 -5.01 37.50
C VAL A 36 3.24 -6.15 37.64
N GLY A 37 3.64 -7.37 37.28
CA GLY A 37 2.77 -8.55 37.26
C GLY A 37 2.19 -8.85 35.87
N GLU A 38 2.15 -7.87 34.93
CA GLU A 38 1.77 -8.10 33.54
C GLU A 38 2.87 -8.85 32.77
N GLU A 39 2.52 -9.34 31.58
CA GLU A 39 3.45 -10.10 30.75
C GLU A 39 3.98 -9.24 29.58
N ILE A 40 5.29 -9.33 29.35
CA ILE A 40 5.96 -8.93 28.13
C ILE A 40 6.38 -10.15 27.32
N GLN A 41 6.65 -9.95 26.06
CA GLN A 41 7.04 -11.01 25.13
C GLN A 41 8.29 -10.63 24.36
N LEU A 42 9.27 -11.52 24.30
CA LEU A 42 10.56 -11.27 23.66
C LEU A 42 10.99 -12.44 22.78
N ILE A 43 11.65 -12.12 21.64
CA ILE A 43 12.55 -13.05 20.95
C ILE A 43 13.95 -12.48 21.10
N ILE A 44 14.88 -13.29 21.59
CA ILE A 44 16.27 -12.90 21.78
C ILE A 44 17.16 -13.99 21.19
N LYS A 45 18.04 -13.60 20.26
CA LYS A 45 19.17 -14.44 19.83
C LYS A 45 20.46 -13.77 20.25
N ALA A 46 21.45 -14.55 20.64
CA ALA A 46 22.72 -14.06 21.17
C ALA A 46 23.85 -15.04 20.92
N ASN A 47 25.09 -14.54 20.92
CA ASN A 47 26.29 -15.34 20.91
C ASN A 47 26.64 -15.72 22.37
N GLY A 48 25.96 -16.72 22.91
CA GLY A 48 26.18 -17.19 24.27
C GLY A 48 25.00 -16.93 25.22
N ASN A 49 25.29 -16.95 26.52
CA ASN A 49 24.25 -16.83 27.54
C ASN A 49 23.73 -15.39 27.67
N VAL A 50 22.42 -15.29 27.93
CA VAL A 50 21.73 -14.01 28.18
C VAL A 50 21.07 -14.06 29.53
N THR A 51 21.20 -13.01 30.33
CA THR A 51 20.43 -12.79 31.56
C THR A 51 19.40 -11.68 31.34
N ILE A 52 18.21 -11.86 31.93
CA ILE A 52 17.11 -10.88 31.83
C ILE A 52 16.68 -10.51 33.24
N GLU A 53 17.00 -9.29 33.64
CA GLU A 53 16.67 -8.72 34.96
C GLU A 53 15.32 -7.97 34.88
N GLY A 54 14.64 -7.83 36.03
CA GLY A 54 13.36 -7.14 36.10
C GLY A 54 12.16 -7.98 35.70
N THR A 55 12.36 -9.26 35.34
CA THR A 55 11.30 -10.18 34.92
C THR A 55 11.44 -11.58 35.50
N GLN A 56 10.43 -12.41 35.24
CA GLN A 56 10.47 -13.86 35.49
C GLN A 56 9.88 -14.59 34.28
N TYR A 57 10.62 -15.54 33.72
CA TYR A 57 10.11 -16.40 32.64
C TYR A 57 8.90 -17.19 33.10
N THR A 58 7.84 -17.20 32.28
CA THR A 58 6.56 -17.84 32.64
C THR A 58 6.46 -19.29 32.22
N GLY A 59 7.47 -19.83 31.50
CA GLY A 59 7.42 -21.16 30.89
C GLY A 59 6.65 -21.20 29.58
N LYS A 60 6.07 -20.08 29.14
CA LYS A 60 5.30 -20.00 27.87
C LYS A 60 6.21 -19.59 26.71
N THR A 61 6.09 -20.30 25.59
CA THR A 61 6.70 -19.97 24.30
C THR A 61 5.66 -20.23 23.21
N ASN A 62 5.57 -19.36 22.22
CA ASN A 62 4.68 -19.59 21.07
C ASN A 62 5.42 -20.26 19.90
N ASN A 63 4.69 -20.54 18.81
CA ASN A 63 5.23 -21.20 17.61
C ASN A 63 6.32 -20.39 16.89
N SER A 64 6.52 -19.12 17.24
CA SER A 64 7.55 -18.23 16.67
C SER A 64 8.73 -18.02 17.62
N ASP A 65 8.96 -18.94 18.57
CA ASP A 65 10.00 -18.87 19.62
C ASP A 65 9.92 -17.63 20.53
N ARG A 66 8.79 -16.94 20.55
CA ARG A 66 8.52 -15.77 21.39
C ARG A 66 8.25 -16.24 22.83
N LYS A 67 9.10 -15.84 23.77
CA LYS A 67 9.02 -16.19 25.18
C LYS A 67 8.28 -15.11 25.96
N TYR A 68 7.50 -15.53 26.95
CA TYR A 68 6.72 -14.64 27.80
C TYR A 68 7.35 -14.51 29.17
N TYR A 69 7.44 -13.26 29.63
CA TYR A 69 8.06 -12.91 30.91
C TYR A 69 7.11 -12.05 31.74
N ARG A 70 6.89 -12.41 32.97
CA ARG A 70 6.12 -11.61 33.94
C ARG A 70 7.00 -10.52 34.52
N LEU A 71 6.54 -9.28 34.48
CA LEU A 71 7.25 -8.12 34.99
C LEU A 71 7.36 -8.16 36.50
N LYS A 72 8.57 -8.00 37.03
CA LYS A 72 8.90 -7.68 38.42
C LYS A 72 9.25 -6.19 38.58
N SER A 73 9.61 -5.54 37.50
CA SER A 73 9.88 -4.11 37.36
C SER A 73 9.38 -3.62 36.03
N ARG A 74 9.02 -2.35 35.91
CA ARG A 74 8.74 -1.71 34.59
C ARG A 74 10.01 -1.57 33.74
N THR A 75 11.18 -1.56 34.38
CA THR A 75 12.48 -1.56 33.70
C THR A 75 13.00 -2.99 33.62
N VAL A 76 13.36 -3.40 32.41
CA VAL A 76 13.93 -4.71 32.09
C VAL A 76 15.31 -4.50 31.50
N THR A 77 16.29 -5.21 32.04
CA THR A 77 17.67 -5.18 31.54
C THR A 77 18.05 -6.55 30.98
N ILE A 78 18.54 -6.58 29.75
CA ILE A 78 19.06 -7.77 29.09
C ILE A 78 20.58 -7.61 28.99
N ARG A 79 21.32 -8.63 29.52
CA ARG A 79 22.79 -8.68 29.47
C ARG A 79 23.24 -9.87 28.66
N GLY A 80 24.14 -9.64 27.72
CA GLY A 80 24.71 -10.67 26.86
C GLY A 80 25.00 -10.11 25.45
N ASP A 81 25.67 -10.88 24.63
CA ASP A 81 26.01 -10.51 23.25
C ASP A 81 24.81 -10.77 22.34
N VAL A 82 23.79 -9.90 22.41
CA VAL A 82 22.52 -10.02 21.68
C VAL A 82 22.74 -9.64 20.21
N THR A 83 22.31 -10.53 19.31
CA THR A 83 22.39 -10.33 17.86
C THR A 83 21.02 -10.05 17.23
N GLU A 84 19.93 -10.50 17.85
CA GLU A 84 18.55 -10.23 17.42
C GLU A 84 17.68 -9.97 18.65
N LEU A 85 16.91 -8.88 18.60
CA LEU A 85 15.90 -8.55 19.59
C LEU A 85 14.58 -8.22 18.88
N ASP A 86 13.53 -8.98 19.21
CA ASP A 86 12.15 -8.60 18.93
C ASP A 86 11.44 -8.35 20.28
N CYS A 87 11.07 -7.10 20.51
CA CYS A 87 10.36 -6.63 21.68
C CYS A 87 9.03 -5.95 21.32
N THR A 88 8.40 -6.36 20.19
CA THR A 88 7.14 -5.80 19.72
C THR A 88 5.98 -6.00 20.70
N PHE A 89 5.00 -5.11 20.67
CA PHE A 89 3.76 -5.15 21.46
C PHE A 89 3.97 -5.14 23.00
N ASN A 90 5.07 -4.55 23.45
CA ASN A 90 5.38 -4.46 24.87
C ASN A 90 5.09 -3.11 25.49
N GLN A 91 4.45 -2.18 24.78
CA GLN A 91 4.15 -0.83 25.26
C GLN A 91 5.41 -0.14 25.84
N LEU A 92 6.53 -0.24 25.10
CA LEU A 92 7.79 0.35 25.51
C LEU A 92 7.71 1.87 25.42
N ILE A 93 8.08 2.56 26.50
CA ILE A 93 8.21 4.02 26.55
C ILE A 93 9.66 4.47 26.39
N SER A 94 10.63 3.57 26.64
CA SER A 94 12.05 3.79 26.32
C SER A 94 12.75 2.49 25.96
N LEU A 95 13.77 2.60 25.11
CA LEU A 95 14.63 1.50 24.69
C LEU A 95 16.04 2.04 24.45
N ASP A 96 17.01 1.52 25.20
CA ASP A 96 18.44 1.77 25.00
C ASP A 96 19.11 0.46 24.58
N VAL A 97 19.66 0.45 23.37
CA VAL A 97 20.40 -0.66 22.77
C VAL A 97 21.87 -0.31 22.52
N SER A 98 22.32 0.87 22.97
CA SER A 98 23.65 1.42 22.68
C SER A 98 24.81 0.52 23.14
N GLY A 99 24.58 -0.27 24.22
CA GLY A 99 25.53 -1.24 24.70
C GLY A 99 25.70 -2.52 23.87
N CYS A 100 24.88 -2.71 22.80
CA CYS A 100 24.84 -3.94 21.99
C CYS A 100 25.36 -3.72 20.58
N SER A 101 26.67 -3.60 20.38
CA SER A 101 27.28 -3.39 19.06
C SER A 101 27.13 -4.59 18.10
N SER A 102 26.88 -5.79 18.61
CA SER A 102 26.64 -7.01 17.81
C SER A 102 25.20 -7.14 17.28
N LEU A 103 24.31 -6.22 17.66
CA LEU A 103 22.89 -6.27 17.27
C LEU A 103 22.74 -6.11 15.73
N ARG A 104 22.17 -7.12 15.09
CA ARG A 104 21.95 -7.18 13.63
C ARG A 104 20.49 -6.94 13.24
N THR A 105 19.58 -7.36 14.10
CA THR A 105 18.15 -7.22 13.88
C THR A 105 17.48 -6.68 15.13
N LEU A 106 16.80 -5.54 14.98
CA LEU A 106 15.97 -4.95 16.02
C LEU A 106 14.54 -4.78 15.53
N ASN A 107 13.59 -5.33 16.28
CA ASN A 107 12.18 -5.07 16.07
C ASN A 107 11.56 -4.57 17.39
N CYS A 108 11.26 -3.27 17.45
CA CYS A 108 10.61 -2.59 18.57
C CYS A 108 9.27 -1.95 18.15
N SER A 109 8.63 -2.49 17.11
CA SER A 109 7.38 -1.97 16.57
C SER A 109 6.23 -2.08 17.58
N CYS A 110 5.14 -1.33 17.33
CA CYS A 110 3.90 -1.38 18.10
C CYS A 110 4.13 -1.14 19.60
N SER A 111 4.78 -0.02 19.91
CA SER A 111 5.09 0.44 21.25
C SER A 111 4.80 1.95 21.39
N GLU A 112 5.30 2.60 22.41
CA GLU A 112 5.02 4.00 22.77
C GLU A 112 6.31 4.85 22.75
N LEU A 113 7.34 4.39 21.98
CA LEU A 113 8.64 5.08 21.92
C LEU A 113 8.48 6.46 21.25
N THR A 114 9.04 7.49 21.87
CA THR A 114 9.05 8.86 21.35
C THR A 114 10.37 9.21 20.67
N SER A 115 11.45 8.48 20.97
CA SER A 115 12.75 8.58 20.32
C SER A 115 13.43 7.22 20.26
N LEU A 116 14.33 7.02 19.31
CA LEU A 116 15.17 5.83 19.22
C LEU A 116 16.53 6.23 18.67
N ASP A 117 17.60 5.86 19.41
CA ASP A 117 18.98 6.03 18.98
C ASP A 117 19.62 4.64 18.79
N VAL A 118 19.99 4.33 17.56
CA VAL A 118 20.71 3.10 17.19
C VAL A 118 22.10 3.41 16.60
N SER A 119 22.61 4.64 16.78
CA SER A 119 23.89 5.09 16.22
C SER A 119 25.09 4.26 16.64
N GLN A 120 25.02 3.58 17.79
CA GLN A 120 26.09 2.68 18.28
C GLN A 120 25.95 1.24 17.77
N ASN A 121 24.83 0.89 17.11
CA ASN A 121 24.55 -0.48 16.64
C ASN A 121 25.06 -0.65 15.20
N THR A 122 26.36 -0.53 15.00
CA THR A 122 27.02 -0.47 13.69
C THR A 122 26.86 -1.76 12.86
N ALA A 123 26.54 -2.89 13.51
CA ALA A 123 26.27 -4.17 12.84
C ALA A 123 24.80 -4.33 12.42
N LEU A 124 23.94 -3.32 12.68
CA LEU A 124 22.50 -3.42 12.42
C LEU A 124 22.25 -3.48 10.91
N THR A 125 21.55 -4.54 10.50
CA THR A 125 21.14 -4.76 9.10
C THR A 125 19.64 -4.58 8.91
N LYS A 126 18.83 -4.84 9.97
CA LYS A 126 17.38 -4.71 9.93
C LYS A 126 16.85 -3.97 11.14
N LEU A 127 16.12 -2.91 10.88
CA LEU A 127 15.44 -2.12 11.92
C LEU A 127 13.95 -2.01 11.60
N LYS A 128 13.11 -2.47 12.55
CA LYS A 128 11.66 -2.27 12.55
C LYS A 128 11.27 -1.52 13.80
N CYS A 129 10.81 -0.27 13.61
CA CYS A 129 10.37 0.60 14.70
C CYS A 129 9.04 1.30 14.34
N ASN A 130 8.27 0.68 13.43
CA ASN A 130 6.98 1.21 13.00
C ASN A 130 5.93 1.17 14.12
N SER A 131 4.85 1.95 13.94
CA SER A 131 3.74 2.04 14.89
C SER A 131 4.21 2.38 16.30
N ASN A 132 4.93 3.49 16.42
CA ASN A 132 5.40 4.12 17.64
C ASN A 132 5.00 5.62 17.65
N GLN A 133 5.58 6.42 18.52
CA GLN A 133 5.37 7.87 18.60
C GLN A 133 6.68 8.63 18.32
N LEU A 134 7.58 8.04 17.50
CA LEU A 134 8.90 8.60 17.26
C LEU A 134 8.82 9.97 16.59
N THR A 135 9.39 10.97 17.26
CA THR A 135 9.63 12.30 16.70
C THR A 135 11.05 12.44 16.15
N SER A 136 11.97 11.55 16.58
CA SER A 136 13.35 11.46 16.09
C SER A 136 13.83 10.00 16.02
N LEU A 137 14.67 9.72 15.04
CA LEU A 137 15.34 8.44 14.82
C LEU A 137 16.78 8.70 14.40
N ASN A 138 17.76 8.26 15.22
CA ASN A 138 19.17 8.44 14.93
C ASN A 138 19.78 7.15 14.36
N LEU A 139 20.14 7.18 13.09
CA LEU A 139 20.74 6.07 12.33
C LEU A 139 22.23 6.29 12.03
N SER A 140 22.85 7.35 12.53
CA SER A 140 24.15 7.86 12.01
C SER A 140 25.30 6.85 11.98
N GLY A 141 25.24 5.75 12.75
CA GLY A 141 26.22 4.66 12.74
C GLY A 141 25.80 3.38 12.00
N CYS A 142 24.58 3.30 11.49
CA CYS A 142 23.99 2.07 10.94
C CYS A 142 24.36 1.81 9.46
N THR A 143 25.64 1.95 9.11
CA THR A 143 26.10 1.87 7.71
C THR A 143 25.88 0.54 7.00
N SER A 144 25.47 -0.51 7.74
CA SER A 144 25.16 -1.86 7.21
C SER A 144 23.66 -2.10 7.03
N LEU A 145 22.81 -1.08 7.27
CA LEU A 145 21.36 -1.24 7.25
C LEU A 145 20.86 -1.52 5.82
N THR A 146 20.14 -2.63 5.66
CA THR A 146 19.51 -3.02 4.39
C THR A 146 17.99 -2.84 4.44
N GLU A 147 17.36 -3.00 5.60
CA GLU A 147 15.92 -2.89 5.77
C GLU A 147 15.60 -1.89 6.90
N LEU A 148 14.88 -0.81 6.57
CA LEU A 148 14.34 0.15 7.52
C LEU A 148 12.82 0.24 7.39
N ILE A 149 12.12 -0.13 8.45
CA ILE A 149 10.66 -0.04 8.57
C ILE A 149 10.33 0.87 9.74
N CYS A 150 9.94 2.14 9.44
CA CYS A 150 9.65 3.17 10.44
C CYS A 150 8.32 3.89 10.20
N TYR A 151 7.38 3.25 9.49
CA TYR A 151 6.08 3.83 9.18
C TYR A 151 5.21 4.01 10.44
N GLU A 152 4.16 4.81 10.33
CA GLU A 152 3.24 5.13 11.45
C GLU A 152 4.01 5.65 12.67
N ASN A 153 4.68 6.80 12.49
CA ASN A 153 5.38 7.55 13.52
C ASN A 153 5.08 9.06 13.36
N GLN A 154 5.81 9.91 14.04
CA GLN A 154 5.67 11.37 14.01
C GLN A 154 6.96 12.05 13.50
N LEU A 155 7.75 11.33 12.67
CA LEU A 155 9.01 11.84 12.14
C LEU A 155 8.78 13.03 11.20
N THR A 156 9.44 14.15 11.49
CA THR A 156 9.43 15.33 10.62
C THR A 156 10.64 15.37 9.67
N SER A 157 11.69 14.60 9.98
CA SER A 157 12.87 14.38 9.16
C SER A 157 13.37 12.95 9.31
N LEU A 158 14.08 12.46 8.29
CA LEU A 158 14.70 11.13 8.30
C LEU A 158 16.00 11.23 7.49
N ASP A 159 17.14 11.02 8.15
CA ASP A 159 18.45 10.96 7.49
C ASP A 159 18.87 9.50 7.28
N VAL A 160 18.90 9.06 6.03
CA VAL A 160 19.36 7.75 5.58
C VAL A 160 20.64 7.84 4.73
N SER A 161 21.31 9.00 4.74
CA SER A 161 22.46 9.28 3.86
C SER A 161 23.69 8.38 4.11
N LYS A 162 23.77 7.74 5.29
CA LYS A 162 24.83 6.79 5.65
C LYS A 162 24.48 5.35 5.33
N ASP A 163 23.22 5.04 5.13
CA ASP A 163 22.69 3.68 4.94
C ASP A 163 22.74 3.28 3.47
N THR A 164 23.91 3.30 2.87
CA THR A 164 24.11 3.12 1.42
C THR A 164 23.74 1.72 0.92
N ALA A 165 23.65 0.73 1.82
CA ALA A 165 23.23 -0.64 1.53
C ALA A 165 21.71 -0.84 1.60
N LEU A 166 20.95 0.24 1.90
CA LEU A 166 19.50 0.15 2.10
C LEU A 166 18.79 -0.25 0.80
N ASP A 167 18.12 -1.39 0.83
CA ASP A 167 17.33 -1.92 -0.29
C ASP A 167 15.81 -1.72 -0.09
N THR A 168 15.38 -1.66 1.17
CA THR A 168 13.97 -1.52 1.55
C THR A 168 13.80 -0.37 2.54
N LEU A 169 13.01 0.65 2.17
CA LEU A 169 12.66 1.77 3.03
C LEU A 169 11.13 1.97 3.08
N TYR A 170 10.53 1.71 4.25
CA TYR A 170 9.12 1.98 4.53
C TYR A 170 9.00 3.07 5.59
N CYS A 171 8.78 4.32 5.16
CA CYS A 171 8.65 5.49 6.02
C CYS A 171 7.29 6.21 5.85
N TYR A 172 6.28 5.48 5.35
CA TYR A 172 4.95 6.06 5.14
C TYR A 172 4.25 6.39 6.46
N SER A 173 3.22 7.22 6.40
CA SER A 173 2.46 7.69 7.58
C SER A 173 3.38 8.31 8.63
N ASN A 174 4.10 9.33 8.22
CA ASN A 174 4.92 10.22 9.04
C ASN A 174 4.59 11.69 8.71
N GLN A 175 5.42 12.62 9.12
CA GLN A 175 5.26 14.06 8.89
C GLN A 175 6.44 14.64 8.08
N LEU A 176 7.08 13.80 7.24
CA LEU A 176 8.26 14.19 6.45
C LEU A 176 7.90 15.27 5.44
N THR A 177 8.63 16.37 5.45
CA THR A 177 8.49 17.45 4.47
C THR A 177 9.49 17.31 3.32
N SER A 178 10.57 16.57 3.54
CA SER A 178 11.59 16.22 2.55
C SER A 178 12.13 14.82 2.83
N LEU A 179 12.67 14.16 1.80
CA LEU A 179 13.33 12.86 1.92
C LEU A 179 14.44 12.78 0.86
N ASP A 180 15.69 12.71 1.30
CA ASP A 180 16.84 12.51 0.41
C ASP A 180 17.25 11.03 0.42
N VAL A 181 17.07 10.36 -0.70
CA VAL A 181 17.45 8.95 -0.94
C VAL A 181 18.58 8.83 -1.96
N SER A 182 19.26 9.95 -2.30
CA SER A 182 20.28 9.99 -3.36
C SER A 182 21.49 9.10 -3.08
N LYS A 183 21.75 8.75 -1.83
CA LYS A 183 22.82 7.83 -1.42
C LYS A 183 22.40 6.37 -1.34
N ASN A 184 21.11 6.08 -1.32
CA ASN A 184 20.56 4.74 -1.16
C ASN A 184 20.33 4.10 -2.54
N THR A 185 21.39 3.97 -3.31
CA THR A 185 21.33 3.53 -4.72
C THR A 185 20.91 2.05 -4.89
N ALA A 186 20.95 1.28 -3.80
CA ALA A 186 20.51 -0.11 -3.77
C ALA A 186 18.99 -0.27 -3.57
N LEU A 187 18.24 0.82 -3.32
CA LEU A 187 16.80 0.74 -3.05
C LEU A 187 16.04 0.05 -4.18
N THR A 188 15.33 -1.01 -3.82
CA THR A 188 14.39 -1.73 -4.67
C THR A 188 12.94 -1.39 -4.33
N GLU A 189 12.66 -1.08 -3.06
CA GLU A 189 11.33 -0.70 -2.59
C GLU A 189 11.39 0.60 -1.75
N LEU A 190 10.64 1.61 -2.17
CA LEU A 190 10.47 2.86 -1.43
C LEU A 190 8.99 3.16 -1.21
N TRP A 191 8.54 3.07 0.05
CA TRP A 191 7.19 3.41 0.48
C TRP A 191 7.25 4.65 1.37
N CYS A 192 6.99 5.81 0.78
CA CYS A 192 7.02 7.12 1.45
C CYS A 192 5.66 7.84 1.38
N SER A 193 4.59 7.09 1.16
CA SER A 193 3.24 7.62 1.08
C SER A 193 2.78 8.23 2.41
N ASN A 194 1.72 9.04 2.35
CA ASN A 194 1.09 9.62 3.54
C ASN A 194 2.10 10.43 4.38
N ASN A 195 2.77 11.39 3.72
CA ASN A 195 3.70 12.35 4.28
C ASN A 195 3.36 13.77 3.77
N GLN A 196 4.28 14.72 3.91
CA GLN A 196 4.10 16.12 3.48
C GLN A 196 5.14 16.51 2.41
N LEU A 197 5.64 15.52 1.63
CA LEU A 197 6.69 15.74 0.64
C LEU A 197 6.18 16.66 -0.49
N THR A 198 6.93 17.71 -0.77
CA THR A 198 6.66 18.65 -1.88
C THR A 198 7.45 18.30 -3.14
N SER A 199 8.54 17.56 -2.98
CA SER A 199 9.39 17.02 -4.04
C SER A 199 9.96 15.67 -3.63
N LEU A 200 10.33 14.84 -4.60
CA LEU A 200 10.99 13.55 -4.38
C LEU A 200 11.91 13.28 -5.58
N ASP A 201 13.21 13.22 -5.34
CA ASP A 201 14.20 12.83 -6.37
C ASP A 201 14.60 11.37 -6.17
N VAL A 202 14.23 10.51 -7.13
CA VAL A 202 14.58 9.09 -7.18
C VAL A 202 15.53 8.76 -8.33
N SER A 203 16.15 9.79 -8.95
CA SER A 203 16.99 9.60 -10.14
C SER A 203 18.23 8.72 -9.91
N LYS A 204 18.68 8.60 -8.66
CA LYS A 204 19.81 7.74 -8.28
C LYS A 204 19.39 6.31 -7.88
N ASN A 205 18.10 6.08 -7.66
CA ASN A 205 17.57 4.80 -7.18
C ASN A 205 17.14 3.93 -8.38
N THR A 206 18.07 3.65 -9.29
CA THR A 206 17.78 2.99 -10.57
C THR A 206 17.33 1.53 -10.42
N ALA A 207 17.55 0.92 -9.25
CA ALA A 207 17.11 -0.43 -8.92
C ALA A 207 15.65 -0.53 -8.44
N LEU A 208 14.95 0.63 -8.28
CA LEU A 208 13.57 0.64 -7.79
C LEU A 208 12.64 -0.18 -8.68
N THR A 209 11.98 -1.15 -8.05
CA THR A 209 10.89 -1.94 -8.64
C THR A 209 9.54 -1.46 -8.16
N LYS A 210 9.46 -0.92 -6.91
CA LYS A 210 8.22 -0.40 -6.32
C LYS A 210 8.42 0.97 -5.72
N LEU A 211 7.60 1.91 -6.15
CA LEU A 211 7.55 3.27 -5.61
C LEU A 211 6.11 3.62 -5.21
N LEU A 212 5.88 3.76 -3.90
CA LEU A 212 4.62 4.19 -3.32
C LEU A 212 4.83 5.57 -2.66
N CYS A 213 4.43 6.63 -3.36
CA CYS A 213 4.57 8.03 -2.90
C CYS A 213 3.22 8.77 -2.88
N PHE A 214 2.12 8.03 -2.80
CA PHE A 214 0.77 8.60 -2.77
C PHE A 214 0.48 9.37 -1.47
N TYR A 215 -0.58 10.21 -1.44
CA TYR A 215 -0.91 11.07 -0.29
C TYR A 215 0.29 11.93 0.15
N ASN A 216 0.83 12.72 -0.78
CA ASN A 216 1.86 13.73 -0.55
C ASN A 216 1.45 15.06 -1.22
N GLN A 217 2.37 15.98 -1.39
CA GLN A 217 2.14 17.28 -2.02
C GLN A 217 3.01 17.48 -3.27
N LEU A 218 3.43 16.37 -3.93
CA LEU A 218 4.33 16.41 -5.08
C LEU A 218 3.68 17.18 -6.24
N THR A 219 4.39 18.15 -6.79
CA THR A 219 3.97 18.91 -7.97
C THR A 219 4.55 18.34 -9.26
N SER A 220 5.63 17.57 -9.16
CA SER A 220 6.27 16.84 -10.24
C SER A 220 6.86 15.53 -9.71
N LEU A 221 7.04 14.55 -10.59
CA LEU A 221 7.71 13.29 -10.28
C LEU A 221 8.40 12.79 -11.55
N ASP A 222 9.74 12.74 -11.52
CA ASP A 222 10.55 12.15 -12.59
C ASP A 222 10.98 10.73 -12.21
N VAL A 223 10.49 9.76 -12.96
CA VAL A 223 10.82 8.33 -12.83
C VAL A 223 11.58 7.79 -14.04
N SER A 224 12.10 8.67 -14.89
CA SER A 224 12.76 8.30 -16.15
C SER A 224 13.99 7.39 -15.98
N GLN A 225 14.66 7.46 -14.83
CA GLN A 225 15.81 6.62 -14.50
C GLN A 225 15.43 5.29 -13.83
N ASN A 226 14.19 5.15 -13.36
CA ASN A 226 13.72 3.98 -12.62
C ASN A 226 13.08 2.96 -13.58
N THR A 227 13.85 2.52 -14.55
CA THR A 227 13.36 1.67 -15.65
C THR A 227 12.92 0.28 -15.23
N ALA A 228 13.30 -0.15 -14.01
CA ALA A 228 12.92 -1.44 -13.42
C ALA A 228 11.55 -1.40 -12.69
N LEU A 229 10.89 -0.22 -12.60
CA LEU A 229 9.61 -0.10 -11.91
C LEU A 229 8.54 -1.01 -12.51
N THR A 230 7.98 -1.85 -11.65
CA THR A 230 6.79 -2.68 -11.91
C THR A 230 5.53 -2.06 -11.32
N ASP A 231 5.67 -1.36 -10.18
CA ASP A 231 4.57 -0.77 -9.41
C ASP A 231 4.86 0.70 -9.12
N LEU A 232 4.01 1.59 -9.63
CA LEU A 232 4.07 3.02 -9.34
C LEU A 232 2.72 3.51 -8.83
N TYR A 233 2.69 3.95 -7.55
CA TYR A 233 1.53 4.57 -6.95
C TYR A 233 1.84 5.98 -6.48
N CYS A 234 1.38 6.99 -7.24
CA CYS A 234 1.57 8.41 -6.97
C CYS A 234 0.24 9.18 -6.85
N PHE A 235 -0.85 8.48 -6.55
CA PHE A 235 -2.18 9.09 -6.42
C PHE A 235 -2.26 10.06 -5.23
N LYS A 236 -3.24 10.99 -5.27
CA LYS A 236 -3.42 12.05 -4.26
C LYS A 236 -2.13 12.86 -4.03
N ASN A 237 -1.69 13.48 -5.10
CA ASN A 237 -0.65 14.49 -5.16
C ASN A 237 -1.15 15.72 -5.94
N LYS A 238 -0.25 16.58 -6.38
CA LYS A 238 -0.56 17.80 -7.16
C LYS A 238 0.10 17.75 -8.55
N LEU A 239 0.31 16.53 -9.11
CA LEU A 239 0.99 16.34 -10.38
C LEU A 239 0.16 16.91 -11.53
N THR A 240 0.76 17.76 -12.37
CA THR A 240 0.15 18.29 -13.59
C THR A 240 0.54 17.48 -14.83
N SER A 241 1.62 16.73 -14.74
CA SER A 241 2.11 15.81 -15.78
C SER A 241 2.76 14.58 -15.15
N LEU A 242 2.77 13.47 -15.88
CA LEU A 242 3.47 12.25 -15.47
C LEU A 242 4.00 11.55 -16.73
N GLU A 243 5.32 11.42 -16.85
CA GLU A 243 5.97 10.73 -17.96
C GLU A 243 6.46 9.35 -17.50
N VAL A 244 5.92 8.29 -18.13
CA VAL A 244 6.22 6.88 -17.78
C VAL A 244 6.74 6.07 -18.96
N SER A 245 7.10 6.72 -20.08
CA SER A 245 7.53 6.01 -21.31
C SER A 245 8.80 5.19 -21.15
N LYS A 246 9.64 5.49 -20.15
CA LYS A 246 10.85 4.72 -19.83
C LYS A 246 10.58 3.53 -18.91
N ASN A 247 9.45 3.51 -18.21
CA ASN A 247 9.10 2.49 -17.22
C ASN A 247 8.33 1.35 -17.90
N THR A 248 8.96 0.70 -18.87
CA THR A 248 8.31 -0.29 -19.74
C THR A 248 7.94 -1.59 -19.01
N ALA A 249 8.51 -1.81 -17.82
CA ALA A 249 8.21 -2.95 -16.95
C ALA A 249 6.95 -2.76 -16.09
N LEU A 250 6.31 -1.56 -16.11
CA LEU A 250 5.13 -1.29 -15.28
C LEU A 250 4.00 -2.28 -15.54
N THR A 251 3.58 -2.95 -14.49
CA THR A 251 2.39 -3.80 -14.43
C THR A 251 1.22 -3.11 -13.73
N GLU A 252 1.52 -2.19 -12.78
CA GLU A 252 0.52 -1.45 -12.04
C GLU A 252 0.86 0.05 -11.99
N LEU A 253 -0.09 0.88 -12.40
CA LEU A 253 0.03 2.34 -12.35
C LEU A 253 -1.19 2.96 -11.66
N GLY A 254 -0.94 3.62 -10.53
CA GLY A 254 -1.92 4.40 -9.78
C GLY A 254 -1.54 5.88 -9.75
N CYS A 255 -2.18 6.70 -10.62
CA CYS A 255 -1.94 8.15 -10.69
C CYS A 255 -3.22 8.99 -10.46
N SER A 256 -4.21 8.41 -9.82
CA SER A 256 -5.50 9.02 -9.51
C SER A 256 -5.39 10.26 -8.61
N TYR A 257 -6.42 11.10 -8.57
CA TYR A 257 -6.46 12.28 -7.69
C TYR A 257 -5.23 13.18 -7.84
N ASN A 258 -4.95 13.56 -9.07
CA ASN A 258 -3.93 14.53 -9.47
C ASN A 258 -4.57 15.62 -10.35
N GLN A 259 -3.77 16.37 -11.09
CA GLN A 259 -4.20 17.44 -12.01
C GLN A 259 -3.75 17.14 -13.45
N LEU A 260 -3.63 15.83 -13.80
CA LEU A 260 -3.14 15.42 -15.11
C LEU A 260 -4.15 15.79 -16.21
N THR A 261 -3.67 16.49 -17.24
CA THR A 261 -4.47 16.82 -18.44
C THR A 261 -4.26 15.82 -19.57
N SER A 262 -3.17 15.06 -19.52
CA SER A 262 -2.84 13.96 -20.44
C SER A 262 -2.07 12.86 -19.73
N LEU A 263 -2.15 11.64 -20.27
CA LEU A 263 -1.39 10.49 -19.77
C LEU A 263 -1.05 9.58 -20.96
N ASN A 264 0.24 9.37 -21.23
CA ASN A 264 0.70 8.48 -22.28
C ASN A 264 1.25 7.18 -21.69
N VAL A 265 0.50 6.09 -21.88
CA VAL A 265 0.87 4.73 -21.43
C VAL A 265 1.23 3.79 -22.58
N SER A 266 1.45 4.32 -23.78
CA SER A 266 1.68 3.50 -24.99
C SER A 266 2.92 2.62 -24.95
N LYS A 267 3.90 2.93 -24.08
CA LYS A 267 5.11 2.12 -23.88
C LYS A 267 5.00 1.11 -22.74
N ASN A 268 3.98 1.23 -21.91
CA ASN A 268 3.76 0.40 -20.72
C ASN A 268 2.88 -0.82 -21.07
N THR A 269 3.33 -1.60 -22.03
CA THR A 269 2.53 -2.69 -22.61
C THR A 269 2.25 -3.85 -21.66
N ALA A 270 2.99 -3.93 -20.56
CA ALA A 270 2.81 -4.92 -19.49
C ALA A 270 1.72 -4.55 -18.48
N LEU A 271 1.10 -3.35 -18.56
CA LEU A 271 0.09 -2.90 -17.62
C LEU A 271 -1.10 -3.86 -17.56
N THR A 272 -1.37 -4.35 -16.35
CA THR A 272 -2.55 -5.15 -16.00
C THR A 272 -3.58 -4.34 -15.21
N TYR A 273 -3.11 -3.32 -14.48
CA TYR A 273 -3.92 -2.41 -13.67
C TYR A 273 -3.55 -0.95 -13.94
N LEU A 274 -4.54 -0.17 -14.35
CA LEU A 274 -4.40 1.28 -14.51
C LEU A 274 -5.53 2.00 -13.78
N THR A 275 -5.16 2.89 -12.84
CA THR A 275 -6.11 3.84 -12.24
C THR A 275 -5.60 5.26 -12.42
N CYS A 276 -6.37 6.05 -13.16
CA CYS A 276 -6.13 7.48 -13.45
C CYS A 276 -7.38 8.34 -13.15
N MET A 277 -8.27 7.83 -12.30
CA MET A 277 -9.50 8.52 -11.91
C MET A 277 -9.24 9.86 -11.21
N ASN A 278 -10.23 10.77 -11.23
CA ASN A 278 -10.12 12.07 -10.59
C ASN A 278 -8.89 12.86 -11.07
N ASN A 279 -8.84 13.10 -12.38
CA ASN A 279 -7.88 13.94 -13.07
C ASN A 279 -8.63 14.88 -14.05
N GLN A 280 -7.92 15.48 -15.00
CA GLN A 280 -8.47 16.39 -16.00
C GLN A 280 -8.20 15.87 -17.43
N LEU A 281 -8.13 14.52 -17.59
CA LEU A 281 -7.79 13.90 -18.86
C LEU A 281 -8.87 14.19 -19.91
N THR A 282 -8.45 14.73 -21.06
CA THR A 282 -9.31 14.96 -22.22
C THR A 282 -9.20 13.85 -23.27
N SER A 283 -8.21 12.96 -23.13
CA SER A 283 -8.03 11.77 -23.96
C SER A 283 -7.28 10.69 -23.16
N LEU A 284 -7.51 9.42 -23.52
CA LEU A 284 -6.77 8.30 -22.96
C LEU A 284 -6.68 7.19 -24.01
N ASP A 285 -5.48 6.92 -24.53
CA ASP A 285 -5.21 5.81 -25.44
C ASP A 285 -4.62 4.63 -24.69
N VAL A 286 -5.38 3.54 -24.59
CA VAL A 286 -4.98 2.27 -23.98
C VAL A 286 -4.80 1.14 -25.00
N SER A 287 -4.78 1.47 -26.30
CA SER A 287 -4.72 0.47 -27.39
C SER A 287 -3.49 -0.43 -27.35
N LYS A 288 -2.39 0.01 -26.71
CA LYS A 288 -1.16 -0.77 -26.53
C LYS A 288 -1.13 -1.59 -25.25
N ASN A 289 -2.04 -1.34 -24.31
CA ASN A 289 -2.08 -1.98 -22.99
C ASN A 289 -3.01 -3.20 -23.02
N THR A 290 -2.74 -4.14 -23.90
CA THR A 290 -3.63 -5.28 -24.19
C THR A 290 -3.75 -6.27 -23.02
N ALA A 291 -2.85 -6.21 -22.04
CA ALA A 291 -2.87 -7.02 -20.82
C ALA A 291 -3.78 -6.44 -19.72
N LEU A 292 -4.39 -5.25 -19.93
CA LEU A 292 -5.22 -4.62 -18.91
C LEU A 292 -6.40 -5.52 -18.50
N THR A 293 -6.46 -5.81 -17.22
CA THR A 293 -7.59 -6.50 -16.58
C THR A 293 -8.51 -5.53 -15.83
N LYS A 294 -7.96 -4.40 -15.36
CA LYS A 294 -8.72 -3.34 -14.67
C LYS A 294 -8.33 -1.97 -15.18
N LEU A 295 -9.32 -1.21 -15.60
CA LEU A 295 -9.18 0.20 -16.02
C LEU A 295 -10.16 1.06 -15.24
N LEU A 296 -9.64 1.96 -14.40
CA LEU A 296 -10.40 2.91 -13.60
C LEU A 296 -10.04 4.33 -14.07
N CYS A 297 -10.85 4.91 -14.93
CA CYS A 297 -10.63 6.24 -15.54
C CYS A 297 -11.80 7.22 -15.28
N PHE A 298 -12.63 6.93 -14.26
CA PHE A 298 -13.78 7.76 -13.94
C PHE A 298 -13.38 9.16 -13.42
N ASN A 299 -14.34 10.07 -13.45
CA ASN A 299 -14.18 11.48 -13.07
C ASN A 299 -12.99 12.12 -13.80
N ASN A 300 -13.14 12.20 -15.12
CA ASN A 300 -12.26 12.88 -16.07
C ASN A 300 -13.11 13.67 -17.09
N GLN A 301 -12.51 14.09 -18.21
CA GLN A 301 -13.18 14.87 -19.26
C GLN A 301 -13.16 14.13 -20.60
N LEU A 302 -13.20 12.78 -20.58
CA LEU A 302 -13.06 11.95 -21.78
C LEU A 302 -14.32 12.05 -22.66
N PRO A 303 -14.24 12.53 -23.90
CA PRO A 303 -15.36 12.54 -24.84
C PRO A 303 -15.57 11.18 -25.51
N SER A 304 -14.53 10.34 -25.54
CA SER A 304 -14.53 9.00 -26.11
C SER A 304 -13.51 8.11 -25.38
N LEU A 305 -13.73 6.79 -25.43
CA LEU A 305 -12.82 5.79 -24.90
C LEU A 305 -12.89 4.54 -25.76
N ASP A 306 -11.77 4.17 -26.40
CA ASP A 306 -11.65 2.91 -27.15
C ASP A 306 -10.96 1.85 -26.31
N VAL A 307 -11.70 0.80 -25.98
CA VAL A 307 -11.21 -0.38 -25.23
C VAL A 307 -11.20 -1.65 -26.07
N SER A 308 -11.36 -1.54 -27.40
CA SER A 308 -11.47 -2.68 -28.31
C SER A 308 -10.25 -3.62 -28.30
N LYS A 309 -9.08 -3.10 -27.92
CA LYS A 309 -7.84 -3.88 -27.79
C LYS A 309 -7.61 -4.49 -26.41
N ASN A 310 -8.37 -4.07 -25.41
CA ASN A 310 -8.22 -4.49 -24.02
C ASN A 310 -9.15 -5.68 -23.71
N THR A 311 -9.01 -6.75 -24.47
CA THR A 311 -9.92 -7.91 -24.42
C THR A 311 -9.88 -8.68 -23.10
N ALA A 312 -8.83 -8.48 -22.29
CA ALA A 312 -8.66 -9.08 -20.97
C ALA A 312 -9.40 -8.32 -19.83
N LEU A 313 -10.06 -7.17 -20.15
CA LEU A 313 -10.73 -6.37 -19.12
C LEU A 313 -11.82 -7.17 -18.38
N VAL A 314 -11.67 -7.20 -17.06
CA VAL A 314 -12.63 -7.74 -16.09
C VAL A 314 -13.43 -6.62 -15.43
N ALA A 315 -12.82 -5.47 -15.18
CA ALA A 315 -13.47 -4.29 -14.61
C ALA A 315 -13.15 -3.04 -15.43
N LEU A 316 -14.21 -2.33 -15.84
CA LEU A 316 -14.14 -1.03 -16.51
C LEU A 316 -14.99 -0.01 -15.75
N TRP A 317 -14.33 0.99 -15.14
CA TRP A 317 -14.99 2.11 -14.46
C TRP A 317 -14.65 3.39 -15.23
N CYS A 318 -15.59 3.82 -16.09
CA CYS A 318 -15.47 5.01 -16.94
C CYS A 318 -16.60 6.02 -16.71
N ASN A 319 -17.26 5.90 -15.57
CA ASN A 319 -18.31 6.83 -15.14
C ASN A 319 -17.77 8.25 -14.94
N ASP A 320 -18.70 9.24 -14.78
CA ASP A 320 -18.34 10.64 -14.58
C ASP A 320 -17.34 11.14 -15.65
N ASN A 321 -17.73 11.02 -16.92
CA ASN A 321 -16.98 11.49 -18.07
C ASN A 321 -17.95 12.17 -19.09
N GLN A 322 -17.52 12.38 -20.32
CA GLN A 322 -18.32 13.01 -21.37
C GLN A 322 -18.59 12.05 -22.54
N LEU A 323 -18.57 10.72 -22.26
CA LEU A 323 -18.70 9.70 -23.30
C LEU A 323 -20.08 9.77 -23.96
N THR A 324 -20.10 9.92 -25.30
CA THR A 324 -21.32 9.89 -26.09
C THR A 324 -21.65 8.50 -26.66
N SER A 325 -20.64 7.63 -26.70
CA SER A 325 -20.73 6.21 -27.09
C SER A 325 -19.70 5.39 -26.34
N LEU A 326 -19.96 4.10 -26.16
CA LEU A 326 -19.04 3.14 -25.56
C LEU A 326 -19.26 1.77 -26.20
N ASP A 327 -18.25 1.26 -26.90
CA ASP A 327 -18.25 -0.11 -27.43
C ASP A 327 -17.43 -1.03 -26.53
N VAL A 328 -18.12 -2.00 -25.94
CA VAL A 328 -17.53 -3.05 -25.08
C VAL A 328 -17.64 -4.44 -25.68
N SER A 329 -17.96 -4.54 -26.98
CA SER A 329 -18.20 -5.80 -27.67
C SER A 329 -17.01 -6.76 -27.63
N GLN A 330 -15.79 -6.24 -27.57
CA GLN A 330 -14.57 -7.06 -27.50
C GLN A 330 -14.18 -7.45 -26.07
N ASN A 331 -14.79 -6.83 -25.05
CA ASN A 331 -14.44 -7.01 -23.64
C ASN A 331 -15.32 -8.12 -23.02
N THR A 332 -15.28 -9.31 -23.57
CA THR A 332 -16.17 -10.42 -23.20
C THR A 332 -15.96 -10.95 -21.79
N ALA A 333 -14.79 -10.66 -21.18
CA ALA A 333 -14.45 -11.03 -19.81
C ALA A 333 -15.02 -10.08 -18.74
N LEU A 334 -15.63 -8.93 -19.14
CA LEU A 334 -16.16 -7.96 -18.18
C LEU A 334 -17.16 -8.59 -17.21
N THR A 335 -16.87 -8.40 -15.92
CA THR A 335 -17.78 -8.73 -14.81
C THR A 335 -18.43 -7.47 -14.24
N THR A 336 -17.74 -6.34 -14.26
CA THR A 336 -18.21 -5.06 -13.73
C THR A 336 -18.04 -3.96 -14.76
N LEU A 337 -19.12 -3.29 -15.11
CA LEU A 337 -19.15 -2.13 -16.00
C LEU A 337 -19.85 -0.96 -15.30
N LEU A 338 -19.10 0.08 -14.97
CA LEU A 338 -19.58 1.35 -14.43
C LEU A 338 -19.37 2.44 -15.49
N CYS A 339 -20.46 2.85 -16.15
CA CYS A 339 -20.45 3.87 -17.21
C CYS A 339 -21.55 4.95 -16.98
N HIS A 340 -22.03 5.05 -15.73
CA HIS A 340 -23.00 6.06 -15.31
C HIS A 340 -22.42 7.48 -15.42
N ASP A 341 -23.29 8.50 -15.30
CA ASP A 341 -22.88 9.91 -15.37
C ASP A 341 -22.03 10.20 -16.63
N ASN A 342 -22.63 9.87 -17.80
CA ASN A 342 -22.10 10.13 -19.14
C ASN A 342 -23.19 10.66 -20.08
N GLN A 343 -22.97 10.67 -21.38
CA GLN A 343 -23.91 11.14 -22.39
C GLN A 343 -24.34 10.02 -23.36
N LEU A 344 -24.28 8.75 -22.89
CA LEU A 344 -24.56 7.58 -23.73
C LEU A 344 -26.02 7.57 -24.17
N THR A 345 -26.25 7.49 -25.49
CA THR A 345 -27.60 7.35 -26.08
C THR A 345 -28.00 5.89 -26.28
N SER A 346 -27.03 5.00 -26.39
CA SER A 346 -27.18 3.56 -26.51
C SER A 346 -26.05 2.84 -25.77
N LEU A 347 -26.31 1.60 -25.36
CA LEU A 347 -25.31 0.72 -24.75
C LEU A 347 -25.64 -0.72 -25.14
N ASP A 348 -24.73 -1.37 -25.86
CA ASP A 348 -24.86 -2.78 -26.19
C ASP A 348 -23.89 -3.61 -25.32
N VAL A 349 -24.46 -4.47 -24.49
CA VAL A 349 -23.72 -5.41 -23.65
C VAL A 349 -23.88 -6.86 -24.10
N SER A 350 -24.34 -7.07 -25.35
CA SER A 350 -24.69 -8.40 -25.88
C SER A 350 -23.55 -9.40 -25.87
N GLN A 351 -22.30 -8.97 -25.89
CA GLN A 351 -21.13 -9.84 -25.84
C GLN A 351 -20.59 -10.06 -24.42
N ASN A 352 -20.99 -9.26 -23.44
CA ASN A 352 -20.46 -9.27 -22.07
C ASN A 352 -21.19 -10.30 -21.19
N THR A 353 -21.06 -11.58 -21.54
CA THR A 353 -21.82 -12.69 -20.90
C THR A 353 -21.39 -12.95 -19.44
N SER A 354 -20.23 -12.44 -19.04
CA SER A 354 -19.69 -12.57 -17.67
C SER A 354 -20.19 -11.49 -16.71
N LEU A 355 -20.91 -10.44 -17.19
CA LEU A 355 -21.36 -9.33 -16.36
C LEU A 355 -22.15 -9.80 -15.14
N THR A 356 -21.76 -9.28 -13.98
CA THR A 356 -22.43 -9.40 -12.68
C THR A 356 -23.04 -8.07 -12.25
N GLU A 357 -22.40 -6.94 -12.59
CA GLU A 357 -22.82 -5.58 -12.22
C GLU A 357 -22.79 -4.65 -13.42
N LEU A 358 -23.87 -3.91 -13.62
CA LEU A 358 -24.01 -2.93 -14.68
C LEU A 358 -24.61 -1.63 -14.12
N TYR A 359 -23.79 -0.57 -14.01
CA TYR A 359 -24.23 0.75 -13.60
C TYR A 359 -24.13 1.70 -14.79
N CYS A 360 -25.29 2.06 -15.37
CA CYS A 360 -25.43 2.92 -16.54
C CYS A 360 -26.47 4.05 -16.31
N TYR A 361 -26.76 4.36 -15.03
CA TYR A 361 -27.66 5.44 -14.65
C TYR A 361 -27.09 6.81 -15.09
N ASP A 362 -27.90 7.86 -15.01
CA ASP A 362 -27.50 9.22 -15.39
C ASP A 362 -26.83 9.27 -16.79
N ASN A 363 -27.58 8.76 -17.80
CA ASN A 363 -27.23 8.80 -19.21
C ASN A 363 -28.45 9.23 -20.06
N GLN A 364 -28.44 9.00 -21.34
CA GLN A 364 -29.52 9.34 -22.28
C GLN A 364 -30.09 8.08 -22.96
N LEU A 365 -29.95 6.90 -22.34
CA LEU A 365 -30.36 5.63 -22.90
C LEU A 365 -31.87 5.60 -23.12
N THR A 366 -32.31 5.26 -24.36
CA THR A 366 -33.72 5.08 -24.70
C THR A 366 -34.16 3.63 -24.59
N SER A 367 -33.22 2.70 -24.55
CA SER A 367 -33.44 1.26 -24.33
C SER A 367 -32.20 0.61 -23.73
N LEU A 368 -32.40 -0.55 -23.10
CA LEU A 368 -31.34 -1.41 -22.61
C LEU A 368 -31.79 -2.86 -22.78
N ASN A 369 -30.92 -3.71 -23.26
CA ASN A 369 -31.17 -5.15 -23.40
C ASN A 369 -30.08 -5.96 -22.69
N VAL A 370 -30.48 -6.76 -21.72
CA VAL A 370 -29.59 -7.60 -20.92
C VAL A 370 -29.86 -9.11 -21.11
N SER A 371 -30.51 -9.48 -22.21
CA SER A 371 -30.77 -10.89 -22.53
C SER A 371 -29.48 -11.70 -22.62
N GLY A 372 -29.48 -12.91 -22.05
CA GLY A 372 -28.31 -13.79 -22.03
C GLY A 372 -27.25 -13.47 -20.98
N ARG A 373 -27.42 -12.41 -20.19
CA ARG A 373 -26.48 -12.05 -19.08
C ARG A 373 -26.80 -12.85 -17.82
N ALA A 374 -26.68 -14.17 -17.88
CA ALA A 374 -27.13 -15.10 -16.84
C ALA A 374 -26.46 -14.90 -15.46
N ARG A 375 -25.33 -14.22 -15.40
CA ARG A 375 -24.58 -13.92 -14.16
C ARG A 375 -24.98 -12.58 -13.53
N LEU A 376 -25.71 -11.73 -14.25
CA LEU A 376 -26.04 -10.37 -13.82
C LEU A 376 -26.84 -10.41 -12.51
N MET A 377 -26.39 -9.64 -11.53
CA MET A 377 -26.92 -9.59 -10.16
C MET A 377 -27.43 -8.20 -9.80
N GLU A 378 -26.81 -7.16 -10.32
CA GLU A 378 -27.18 -5.80 -10.03
C GLU A 378 -27.20 -4.94 -11.31
N ILE A 379 -28.26 -4.18 -11.47
CA ILE A 379 -28.43 -3.20 -12.55
C ILE A 379 -28.88 -1.87 -11.95
N ARG A 380 -28.14 -0.80 -12.25
CA ARG A 380 -28.56 0.56 -11.94
C ARG A 380 -28.70 1.32 -13.26
N CYS A 381 -29.94 1.60 -13.68
CA CYS A 381 -30.22 2.25 -14.96
C CYS A 381 -31.24 3.41 -14.83
N TYR A 382 -31.49 3.88 -13.62
CA TYR A 382 -32.32 5.07 -13.38
C TYR A 382 -31.75 6.33 -14.08
N SER A 383 -32.49 7.43 -14.05
CA SER A 383 -32.08 8.70 -14.69
C SER A 383 -31.62 8.52 -16.15
N ASN A 384 -32.42 7.80 -16.93
CA ASN A 384 -32.28 7.62 -18.37
C ASN A 384 -33.61 8.03 -19.08
N ARG A 385 -33.81 7.61 -20.32
CA ARG A 385 -35.03 7.89 -21.11
C ARG A 385 -35.79 6.62 -21.47
N ILE A 386 -35.68 5.57 -20.68
CA ILE A 386 -36.29 4.25 -20.94
C ILE A 386 -37.76 4.25 -20.46
N LYS A 387 -38.71 4.15 -21.36
CA LYS A 387 -40.15 4.21 -21.04
C LYS A 387 -41.02 3.37 -21.98
N GLY A 388 -42.23 3.06 -21.56
CA GLY A 388 -43.21 2.31 -22.34
C GLY A 388 -42.66 0.93 -22.79
N LYS A 389 -42.82 0.60 -24.06
CA LYS A 389 -42.38 -0.70 -24.62
C LYS A 389 -40.90 -0.98 -24.41
N ALA A 390 -40.05 0.06 -24.33
CA ALA A 390 -38.61 -0.14 -24.11
C ALA A 390 -38.34 -0.62 -22.65
N MET A 391 -39.04 -0.08 -21.67
CA MET A 391 -38.95 -0.52 -20.28
C MET A 391 -39.44 -1.97 -20.14
N THR A 392 -40.59 -2.28 -20.73
CA THR A 392 -41.11 -3.68 -20.73
C THR A 392 -40.13 -4.65 -21.41
N LYS A 393 -39.46 -4.24 -22.50
CA LYS A 393 -38.41 -5.06 -23.13
C LYS A 393 -37.22 -5.27 -22.21
N LEU A 394 -36.76 -4.23 -21.50
CA LEU A 394 -35.67 -4.33 -20.53
C LEU A 394 -36.04 -5.35 -19.45
N VAL A 395 -37.19 -5.22 -18.80
CA VAL A 395 -37.60 -6.11 -17.71
C VAL A 395 -37.78 -7.54 -18.23
N ASN A 396 -38.30 -7.72 -19.43
CA ASN A 396 -38.41 -9.04 -20.08
C ASN A 396 -37.03 -9.64 -20.42
N SER A 397 -36.00 -8.83 -20.61
CA SER A 397 -34.64 -9.30 -20.89
C SER A 397 -33.85 -9.74 -19.65
N LEU A 398 -34.33 -9.44 -18.45
CA LEU A 398 -33.70 -9.85 -17.20
C LEU A 398 -33.54 -11.40 -17.11
N PRO A 399 -32.36 -11.88 -16.69
CA PRO A 399 -32.13 -13.30 -16.51
C PRO A 399 -33.03 -13.88 -15.41
N ASN A 400 -33.45 -15.11 -15.58
CA ASN A 400 -34.21 -15.84 -14.56
C ASN A 400 -33.31 -16.30 -13.41
N ARG A 401 -33.55 -15.78 -12.22
CA ARG A 401 -32.77 -16.06 -11.00
C ARG A 401 -33.54 -16.90 -9.95
N ARG A 402 -34.66 -17.53 -10.30
CA ARG A 402 -35.50 -18.26 -9.35
C ARG A 402 -34.77 -19.32 -8.51
N LYS A 403 -33.69 -19.88 -9.02
CA LYS A 403 -32.84 -20.88 -8.33
C LYS A 403 -31.50 -20.29 -7.83
N LYS A 404 -31.39 -18.95 -7.72
CA LYS A 404 -30.21 -18.22 -7.32
C LYS A 404 -30.60 -17.15 -6.29
N SER A 405 -29.63 -16.50 -5.67
CA SER A 405 -29.89 -15.28 -4.89
C SER A 405 -30.66 -14.25 -5.73
N SER A 406 -31.48 -13.44 -5.08
CA SER A 406 -32.21 -12.34 -5.74
C SER A 406 -31.24 -11.42 -6.46
N GLY A 407 -31.66 -10.89 -7.61
CA GLY A 407 -30.97 -9.77 -8.26
C GLY A 407 -31.66 -8.46 -7.85
N THR A 408 -30.94 -7.35 -7.98
CA THR A 408 -31.48 -6.00 -7.74
C THR A 408 -31.44 -5.16 -9.00
N ILE A 409 -32.54 -4.42 -9.27
CA ILE A 409 -32.59 -3.47 -10.38
C ILE A 409 -33.18 -2.14 -9.89
N TYR A 410 -32.41 -1.06 -10.13
CA TYR A 410 -32.82 0.30 -9.86
C TYR A 410 -33.29 0.94 -11.17
N LEU A 411 -34.60 1.07 -11.33
CA LEU A 411 -35.24 1.55 -12.55
C LEU A 411 -35.45 3.07 -12.58
N VAL A 412 -35.77 3.66 -11.43
CA VAL A 412 -36.10 5.08 -11.29
C VAL A 412 -35.46 5.65 -10.04
N ALA A 413 -35.15 6.94 -10.06
CA ALA A 413 -34.70 7.67 -8.89
C ALA A 413 -35.57 8.90 -8.64
N HIS A 414 -35.73 9.24 -7.36
CA HIS A 414 -36.50 10.39 -6.91
C HIS A 414 -35.57 11.49 -6.35
N PHE A 415 -34.93 12.23 -7.26
CA PHE A 415 -34.08 13.35 -6.86
C PHE A 415 -34.89 14.67 -6.80
N PRO A 416 -34.69 15.50 -5.78
CA PRO A 416 -35.44 16.76 -5.63
C PRO A 416 -35.28 17.75 -6.79
N LYS A 417 -34.18 17.70 -7.53
CA LYS A 417 -33.81 18.69 -8.56
C LYS A 417 -33.75 18.15 -9.98
N LYS A 418 -33.80 16.82 -10.19
CA LYS A 418 -33.68 16.19 -11.51
C LYS A 418 -34.78 15.16 -11.66
N ARG A 419 -35.68 15.37 -12.61
CA ARG A 419 -36.75 14.41 -12.90
C ARG A 419 -36.19 13.27 -13.73
N ASP A 420 -36.24 12.04 -13.19
CA ASP A 420 -35.97 10.82 -13.97
C ASP A 420 -36.99 10.68 -15.09
N GLU A 421 -36.52 10.46 -16.32
CA GLU A 421 -37.41 10.26 -17.46
C GLU A 421 -37.81 8.78 -17.65
N ASN A 422 -37.18 7.85 -16.95
CA ASN A 422 -37.59 6.44 -16.96
C ASN A 422 -39.01 6.31 -16.42
N ARG A 423 -39.77 5.39 -16.99
CA ARG A 423 -41.14 5.05 -16.55
C ARG A 423 -41.33 3.55 -16.64
N TYR A 424 -41.73 2.93 -15.55
CA TYR A 424 -42.15 1.54 -15.49
C TYR A 424 -43.61 1.42 -15.07
N SER A 425 -44.22 0.26 -15.31
CA SER A 425 -45.58 -0.09 -14.90
C SER A 425 -45.58 -1.13 -13.77
N ALA A 426 -46.72 -1.29 -13.08
CA ALA A 426 -46.90 -2.37 -12.10
C ALA A 426 -46.71 -3.78 -12.74
N ALA A 427 -47.01 -3.93 -14.00
CA ALA A 427 -46.76 -5.16 -14.76
C ALA A 427 -45.27 -5.45 -14.95
N ASP A 428 -44.44 -4.41 -15.13
CA ASP A 428 -43.00 -4.55 -15.23
C ASP A 428 -42.40 -5.01 -13.90
N VAL A 429 -42.85 -4.43 -12.76
CA VAL A 429 -42.45 -4.88 -11.42
C VAL A 429 -42.84 -6.33 -11.18
N THR A 430 -44.05 -6.70 -11.54
CA THR A 430 -44.54 -8.08 -11.41
C THR A 430 -43.69 -9.07 -12.22
N THR A 431 -43.30 -8.66 -13.43
CA THR A 431 -42.46 -9.47 -14.31
C THR A 431 -41.04 -9.64 -13.76
N ALA A 432 -40.43 -8.58 -13.22
CA ALA A 432 -39.13 -8.65 -12.57
C ALA A 432 -39.16 -9.60 -11.35
N LYS A 433 -40.16 -9.45 -10.46
CA LYS A 433 -40.36 -10.31 -9.29
C LYS A 433 -40.53 -11.80 -9.67
N LYS A 434 -41.26 -12.09 -10.74
CA LYS A 434 -41.41 -13.48 -11.27
C LYS A 434 -40.06 -14.09 -11.68
N LYS A 435 -39.06 -13.29 -11.96
CA LYS A 435 -37.69 -13.72 -12.31
C LYS A 435 -36.73 -13.68 -11.13
N ASN A 436 -37.21 -13.42 -9.92
CA ASN A 436 -36.44 -13.21 -8.69
C ASN A 436 -35.52 -11.98 -8.75
N TRP A 437 -36.10 -10.87 -9.23
CA TRP A 437 -35.48 -9.53 -9.17
C TRP A 437 -36.26 -8.61 -8.26
N GLU A 438 -35.54 -7.94 -7.37
CA GLU A 438 -36.08 -6.85 -6.56
C GLU A 438 -35.99 -5.55 -7.35
N VAL A 439 -37.12 -4.86 -7.50
CA VAL A 439 -37.17 -3.55 -8.13
C VAL A 439 -37.08 -2.50 -7.05
N LEU A 440 -36.03 -1.69 -7.11
CA LEU A 440 -35.75 -0.63 -6.15
C LEU A 440 -35.82 0.73 -6.82
N GLU A 441 -36.15 1.74 -6.03
CA GLU A 441 -36.08 3.16 -6.36
C GLU A 441 -34.98 3.81 -5.50
N ARG A 442 -34.38 4.87 -5.97
CA ARG A 442 -33.33 5.60 -5.25
C ARG A 442 -33.76 7.01 -4.87
#